data_3153bd5844b19d647ccfd7077f925b46
#
_entry.id   3153bd5844b19d647ccfd7077f925b46
#
_cell.length_a   1.000
_cell.length_b   1.000
_cell.length_c   1.000
_cell.angle_alpha   90.00
_cell.angle_beta   90.00
_cell.angle_gamma   90.00
#
_symmetry.space_group_name_H-M   'P 1'
#
loop_
_entity.id
_entity.type
_entity.pdbx_description
1 polymer ?
#
loop_
_entity_poly.entity_id
_entity_poly.type
_entity_poly.pdbx_seq_one_letter_code
_entity_poly.pdbx_strand_id
1 'polypeptide(L)'
;MKTPTPLAVEQIPETLPKTQAHERRDSWHDVLVVGAGPTGLACAIEAQRAGFNAIVVDKGCLVNSIFRYPNNMVFFTTPELLEIGDIPFTTALAKPTRLEALEYYRRVAEHYELDIRLYEWVKTITGEDGDFRVTTTNRHGAIHDYRARKIVVATGYYDLANQLNIPGEDLGKVFHYYREAHPYFDTDVVVIGGKNSAAEAALDLWRHGVRVTLVHRGAQMHSHVKYWVRPDIE
;
A
#
# COMPACT_ATOMS: atom_id res chain seq x y z
N MET A 1 6.20 -32.74 18.72
CA MET A 1 6.37 -31.73 17.65
C MET A 1 6.00 -30.38 18.25
N LYS A 2 6.99 -29.47 18.41
CA LYS A 2 6.74 -28.13 18.95
C LYS A 2 6.22 -27.26 17.83
N THR A 3 5.06 -26.64 18.02
CA THR A 3 4.49 -25.62 17.13
C THR A 3 5.47 -24.44 17.03
N PRO A 4 5.78 -23.95 15.83
CA PRO A 4 6.63 -22.75 15.71
C PRO A 4 5.88 -21.53 16.27
N THR A 5 6.55 -20.82 17.15
CA THR A 5 6.09 -19.53 17.70
C THR A 5 5.99 -18.53 16.55
N PRO A 6 4.90 -17.72 16.47
CA PRO A 6 4.81 -16.65 15.47
C PRO A 6 5.98 -15.69 15.65
N LEU A 7 6.67 -15.36 14.55
CA LEU A 7 7.70 -14.33 14.54
C LEU A 7 7.10 -13.03 15.09
N ALA A 8 7.62 -12.58 16.22
CA ALA A 8 7.27 -11.31 16.81
C ALA A 8 7.55 -10.19 15.79
N VAL A 9 6.56 -9.36 15.56
CA VAL A 9 6.75 -8.09 14.86
C VAL A 9 7.80 -7.32 15.66
N GLU A 10 8.98 -7.10 15.08
CA GLU A 10 10.01 -6.28 15.69
C GLU A 10 9.40 -4.97 16.17
N GLN A 11 9.57 -4.70 17.44
CA GLN A 11 9.10 -3.46 18.06
C GLN A 11 9.85 -2.30 17.40
N ILE A 12 9.11 -1.45 16.70
CA ILE A 12 9.63 -0.17 16.21
C ILE A 12 10.10 0.61 17.44
N PRO A 13 11.36 1.11 17.49
CA PRO A 13 11.87 1.84 18.66
C PRO A 13 10.95 3.02 19.00
N GLU A 14 10.67 3.21 20.26
CA GLU A 14 9.78 4.24 20.82
C GLU A 14 10.25 5.69 20.59
N THR A 15 11.43 5.87 20.01
CA THR A 15 12.04 7.18 19.76
C THR A 15 12.12 7.51 18.29
N LEU A 16 10.97 7.73 17.64
CA LEU A 16 10.92 8.57 16.47
C LEU A 16 10.97 10.04 16.92
N PRO A 17 11.65 10.93 16.17
CA PRO A 17 11.66 12.35 16.51
C PRO A 17 10.21 12.83 16.65
N LYS A 18 9.92 13.45 17.77
CA LYS A 18 8.62 14.05 18.05
C LYS A 18 8.35 15.08 16.95
N THR A 19 7.62 14.69 15.92
CA THR A 19 6.90 15.67 15.10
C THR A 19 6.07 16.46 16.10
N GLN A 20 6.34 17.77 16.17
CA GLN A 20 5.72 18.65 17.15
C GLN A 20 4.22 18.37 17.17
N ALA A 21 3.72 18.02 18.35
CA ALA A 21 2.30 17.94 18.59
C ALA A 21 1.74 19.35 18.34
N HIS A 22 1.24 19.59 17.13
CA HIS A 22 0.45 20.76 16.83
C HIS A 22 -0.78 20.66 17.71
N GLU A 23 -0.90 21.59 18.66
CA GLU A 23 -2.10 21.75 19.48
C GLU A 23 -3.31 21.77 18.56
N ARG A 24 -4.29 20.94 18.91
CA ARG A 24 -5.57 20.83 18.22
C ARG A 24 -6.28 22.17 18.26
N ARG A 25 -6.21 22.90 17.18
CA ARG A 25 -7.23 23.87 16.84
C ARG A 25 -8.23 23.14 15.97
N ASP A 26 -9.52 23.43 16.16
CA ASP A 26 -10.61 23.12 15.25
C ASP A 26 -10.30 23.73 13.88
N SER A 27 -9.32 23.14 13.18
CA SER A 27 -8.79 23.72 11.96
C SER A 27 -9.63 23.21 10.79
N TRP A 28 -10.30 24.16 10.17
CA TRP A 28 -10.93 23.94 8.89
C TRP A 28 -9.88 23.65 7.83
N HIS A 29 -10.10 22.58 7.10
CA HIS A 29 -9.36 22.27 5.89
C HIS A 29 -10.23 22.56 4.66
N ASP A 30 -9.62 23.07 3.61
CA ASP A 30 -10.34 23.19 2.34
C ASP A 30 -10.57 21.81 1.72
N VAL A 31 -9.55 20.93 1.84
CA VAL A 31 -9.59 19.56 1.32
C VAL A 31 -9.06 18.58 2.36
N LEU A 32 -9.81 17.50 2.66
CA LEU A 32 -9.31 16.35 3.37
C LEU A 32 -9.22 15.17 2.41
N VAL A 33 -8.02 14.60 2.30
CA VAL A 33 -7.72 13.45 1.43
C VAL A 33 -7.64 12.20 2.29
N VAL A 34 -8.43 11.19 1.96
CA VAL A 34 -8.43 9.88 2.61
C VAL A 34 -7.55 8.92 1.82
N GLY A 35 -6.36 8.65 2.31
CA GLY A 35 -5.36 7.79 1.69
C GLY A 35 -4.10 8.54 1.25
N ALA A 36 -2.94 8.17 1.81
CA ALA A 36 -1.62 8.71 1.50
C ALA A 36 -0.87 7.84 0.47
N GLY A 37 -1.59 7.25 -0.48
CA GLY A 37 -1.03 6.62 -1.68
C GLY A 37 -0.64 7.68 -2.73
N PRO A 38 -0.02 7.27 -3.85
CA PRO A 38 0.40 8.20 -4.91
C PRO A 38 -0.71 9.15 -5.36
N THR A 39 -1.93 8.63 -5.56
CA THR A 39 -3.09 9.43 -5.96
C THR A 39 -3.46 10.48 -4.90
N GLY A 40 -3.49 10.07 -3.61
CA GLY A 40 -3.81 11.00 -2.53
C GLY A 40 -2.77 12.10 -2.37
N LEU A 41 -1.48 11.76 -2.48
CA LEU A 41 -0.39 12.73 -2.46
C LEU A 41 -0.51 13.71 -3.64
N ALA A 42 -0.75 13.22 -4.86
CA ALA A 42 -0.96 14.06 -6.02
C ALA A 42 -2.14 15.04 -5.82
N CYS A 43 -3.27 14.57 -5.29
CA CYS A 43 -4.40 15.43 -4.98
C CYS A 43 -4.07 16.51 -3.94
N ALA A 44 -3.32 16.16 -2.90
CA ALA A 44 -2.90 17.12 -1.88
C ALA A 44 -1.94 18.18 -2.44
N ILE A 45 -1.00 17.77 -3.31
CA ILE A 45 -0.08 18.68 -4.00
C ILE A 45 -0.86 19.67 -4.87
N GLU A 46 -1.79 19.19 -5.69
CA GLU A 46 -2.57 20.07 -6.57
C GLU A 46 -3.51 21.00 -5.78
N ALA A 47 -4.07 20.52 -4.66
CA ALA A 47 -4.82 21.39 -3.76
C ALA A 47 -3.94 22.51 -3.18
N GLN A 48 -2.74 22.18 -2.71
CA GLN A 48 -1.78 23.15 -2.17
C GLN A 48 -1.33 24.15 -3.25
N ARG A 49 -1.06 23.72 -4.47
CA ARG A 49 -0.73 24.58 -5.62
C ARG A 49 -1.85 25.56 -5.97
N ALA A 50 -3.09 25.11 -5.80
CA ALA A 50 -4.27 25.96 -5.98
C ALA A 50 -4.55 26.91 -4.79
N GLY A 51 -3.70 26.91 -3.77
CA GLY A 51 -3.82 27.78 -2.58
C GLY A 51 -4.77 27.26 -1.51
N PHE A 52 -5.17 25.97 -1.58
CA PHE A 52 -6.04 25.34 -0.59
C PHE A 52 -5.25 24.70 0.54
N ASN A 53 -5.80 24.81 1.77
CA ASN A 53 -5.29 24.08 2.93
C ASN A 53 -5.76 22.64 2.87
N ALA A 54 -4.83 21.69 2.54
CA ALA A 54 -5.12 20.28 2.43
C ALA A 54 -4.47 19.47 3.56
N ILE A 55 -5.21 18.47 4.07
CA ILE A 55 -4.72 17.45 5.00
C ILE A 55 -4.92 16.06 4.40
N VAL A 56 -3.95 15.17 4.58
CA VAL A 56 -4.03 13.78 4.15
C VAL A 56 -4.11 12.87 5.38
N VAL A 57 -5.03 11.92 5.39
CA VAL A 57 -5.18 10.94 6.48
C VAL A 57 -5.06 9.54 5.93
N ASP A 58 -4.20 8.69 6.51
CA ASP A 58 -4.02 7.29 6.10
C ASP A 58 -3.98 6.35 7.31
N LYS A 59 -4.66 5.21 7.21
CA LYS A 59 -4.66 4.16 8.24
C LYS A 59 -3.32 3.45 8.40
N GLY A 60 -2.45 3.50 7.40
CA GLY A 60 -1.14 2.85 7.36
C GLY A 60 0.01 3.84 7.29
N CYS A 61 1.14 3.37 6.82
CA CYS A 61 2.29 4.21 6.52
C CYS A 61 2.12 4.95 5.19
N LEU A 62 3.00 5.89 4.92
CA LEU A 62 3.07 6.57 3.63
C LEU A 62 3.18 5.54 2.49
N VAL A 63 2.36 5.71 1.44
CA VAL A 63 2.21 4.78 0.30
C VAL A 63 2.10 3.30 0.72
N ASN A 64 1.24 3.04 1.71
CA ASN A 64 1.11 1.75 2.38
C ASN A 64 0.87 0.57 1.42
N SER A 65 0.17 0.76 0.31
CA SER A 65 -0.01 -0.30 -0.70
C SER A 65 1.32 -0.70 -1.33
N ILE A 66 2.18 0.28 -1.69
CA ILE A 66 3.52 0.03 -2.24
C ILE A 66 4.39 -0.66 -1.18
N PHE A 67 4.33 -0.20 0.07
CA PHE A 67 5.03 -0.86 1.18
C PHE A 67 4.63 -2.33 1.33
N ARG A 68 3.39 -2.69 1.04
CA ARG A 68 2.87 -4.07 1.13
C ARG A 68 3.12 -4.92 -0.12
N TYR A 69 3.59 -4.37 -1.20
CA TYR A 69 3.99 -5.15 -2.37
C TYR A 69 5.14 -6.11 -2.07
N PRO A 70 5.35 -7.15 -2.90
CA PRO A 70 6.50 -8.05 -2.75
C PRO A 70 7.81 -7.28 -2.62
N ASN A 71 8.70 -7.75 -1.75
CA ASN A 71 9.92 -7.01 -1.39
C ASN A 71 10.81 -6.69 -2.59
N ASN A 72 10.92 -7.64 -3.53
CA ASN A 72 11.75 -7.53 -4.73
C ASN A 72 10.96 -7.07 -5.97
N MET A 73 9.76 -6.50 -5.78
CA MET A 73 8.93 -6.08 -6.90
C MET A 73 9.60 -4.99 -7.73
N VAL A 74 9.57 -5.16 -9.04
CA VAL A 74 9.85 -4.15 -10.05
C VAL A 74 8.53 -3.73 -10.69
N PHE A 75 8.32 -2.43 -10.85
CA PHE A 75 7.09 -1.92 -11.46
C PHE A 75 6.98 -2.34 -12.94
N PHE A 76 5.76 -2.46 -13.43
CA PHE A 76 5.51 -2.81 -14.84
C PHE A 76 5.66 -1.61 -15.77
N THR A 77 5.68 -0.41 -15.21
CA THR A 77 5.76 0.86 -15.92
C THR A 77 7.12 1.54 -15.75
N THR A 78 7.37 2.55 -16.54
CA THR A 78 8.56 3.41 -16.43
C THR A 78 8.40 4.45 -15.34
N PRO A 79 9.51 5.07 -14.86
CA PRO A 79 9.46 6.05 -13.78
C PRO A 79 8.55 7.25 -14.08
N GLU A 80 8.58 7.74 -15.32
CA GLU A 80 7.83 8.93 -15.74
C GLU A 80 6.32 8.80 -15.55
N LEU A 81 5.78 7.57 -15.61
CA LEU A 81 4.36 7.30 -15.38
C LEU A 81 4.00 7.15 -13.89
N LEU A 82 4.98 7.22 -13.02
CA LEU A 82 4.82 7.19 -11.56
C LEU A 82 5.09 8.56 -10.91
N GLU A 83 5.59 9.51 -11.69
CA GLU A 83 5.88 10.86 -11.24
C GLU A 83 4.63 11.60 -10.80
N ILE A 84 4.76 12.36 -9.72
CA ILE A 84 3.75 13.28 -9.23
C ILE A 84 4.39 14.62 -8.83
N GLY A 85 3.65 15.70 -8.90
CA GLY A 85 4.08 17.01 -8.44
C GLY A 85 5.27 17.57 -9.22
N ASP A 86 5.44 17.22 -10.50
CA ASP A 86 6.56 17.65 -11.36
C ASP A 86 7.96 17.35 -10.77
N ILE A 87 8.06 16.38 -9.88
CA ILE A 87 9.32 15.91 -9.34
C ILE A 87 9.78 14.69 -10.15
N PRO A 88 10.95 14.73 -10.81
CA PRO A 88 11.46 13.60 -11.56
C PRO A 88 11.73 12.38 -10.70
N PHE A 89 11.28 11.20 -11.16
CA PHE A 89 11.59 9.93 -10.55
C PHE A 89 12.83 9.31 -11.20
N THR A 90 13.99 9.62 -10.66
CA THR A 90 15.25 9.09 -11.17
C THR A 90 15.53 7.68 -10.65
N THR A 91 15.82 6.74 -11.55
CA THR A 91 16.22 5.37 -11.24
C THR A 91 17.36 4.94 -12.15
N ALA A 92 18.15 3.98 -11.71
CA ALA A 92 19.23 3.41 -12.51
C ALA A 92 18.75 2.42 -13.58
N LEU A 93 17.54 1.91 -13.44
CA LEU A 93 16.94 0.89 -14.31
C LEU A 93 15.80 1.47 -15.13
N ALA A 94 15.45 0.81 -16.24
CA ALA A 94 14.32 1.22 -17.08
C ALA A 94 12.96 1.17 -16.34
N LYS A 95 12.88 0.42 -15.26
CA LYS A 95 11.69 0.26 -14.42
C LYS A 95 12.08 0.35 -12.95
N PRO A 96 11.40 1.19 -12.16
CA PRO A 96 11.75 1.36 -10.76
C PRO A 96 11.38 0.13 -9.92
N THR A 97 12.16 -0.05 -8.88
CA THR A 97 11.88 -1.03 -7.83
C THR A 97 10.89 -0.49 -6.80
N ARG A 98 10.32 -1.40 -6.00
CA ARG A 98 9.51 -1.02 -4.83
C ARG A 98 10.27 -0.09 -3.87
N LEU A 99 11.55 -0.35 -3.60
CA LEU A 99 12.33 0.47 -2.67
C LEU A 99 12.54 1.90 -3.20
N GLU A 100 12.88 2.05 -4.48
CA GLU A 100 13.03 3.35 -5.12
C GLU A 100 11.70 4.13 -5.09
N ALA A 101 10.56 3.45 -5.31
CA ALA A 101 9.26 4.11 -5.23
C ALA A 101 8.93 4.57 -3.80
N LEU A 102 9.24 3.78 -2.77
CA LEU A 102 9.06 4.18 -1.37
C LEU A 102 9.89 5.43 -1.04
N GLU A 103 11.14 5.48 -1.50
CA GLU A 103 12.02 6.64 -1.32
C GLU A 103 11.51 7.86 -2.09
N TYR A 104 11.13 7.67 -3.34
CA TYR A 104 10.61 8.73 -4.19
C TYR A 104 9.38 9.43 -3.56
N TYR A 105 8.33 8.66 -3.20
CA TYR A 105 7.13 9.26 -2.64
C TYR A 105 7.34 9.91 -1.27
N ARG A 106 8.29 9.41 -0.47
CA ARG A 106 8.70 10.07 0.78
C ARG A 106 9.33 11.43 0.51
N ARG A 107 10.27 11.51 -0.44
CA ARG A 107 10.91 12.77 -0.84
C ARG A 107 9.91 13.76 -1.42
N VAL A 108 8.93 13.28 -2.19
CA VAL A 108 7.85 14.14 -2.70
C VAL A 108 7.03 14.73 -1.56
N ALA A 109 6.63 13.92 -0.59
CA ALA A 109 5.87 14.37 0.56
C ALA A 109 6.65 15.41 1.41
N GLU A 110 7.95 15.18 1.61
CA GLU A 110 8.87 16.10 2.29
C GLU A 110 9.06 17.40 1.52
N HIS A 111 9.25 17.33 0.19
CA HIS A 111 9.47 18.51 -0.66
C HIS A 111 8.29 19.49 -0.63
N TYR A 112 7.08 18.96 -0.63
CA TYR A 112 5.85 19.76 -0.56
C TYR A 112 5.41 20.06 0.88
N GLU A 113 6.14 19.58 1.89
CA GLU A 113 5.79 19.75 3.31
C GLU A 113 4.31 19.39 3.58
N LEU A 114 3.83 18.29 2.96
CA LEU A 114 2.42 17.91 3.04
C LEU A 114 2.00 17.61 4.48
N ASP A 115 0.85 18.13 4.91
CA ASP A 115 0.25 17.75 6.21
C ASP A 115 -0.37 16.36 6.12
N ILE A 116 0.35 15.34 6.61
CA ILE A 116 -0.05 13.93 6.53
C ILE A 116 -0.18 13.33 7.92
N ARG A 117 -1.35 12.75 8.20
CA ARG A 117 -1.66 11.99 9.42
C ARG A 117 -1.61 10.50 9.10
N LEU A 118 -0.52 9.84 9.45
CA LEU A 118 -0.31 8.41 9.27
C LEU A 118 -0.80 7.61 10.46
N TYR A 119 -1.14 6.32 10.21
CA TYR A 119 -1.67 5.41 11.22
C TYR A 119 -2.95 5.93 11.90
N GLU A 120 -3.76 6.64 11.11
CA GLU A 120 -5.02 7.23 11.53
C GLU A 120 -6.13 6.82 10.56
N TRP A 121 -7.07 6.05 11.08
CA TRP A 121 -8.13 5.43 10.31
C TRP A 121 -9.39 6.27 10.33
N VAL A 122 -9.86 6.74 9.18
CA VAL A 122 -11.17 7.38 9.01
C VAL A 122 -12.27 6.36 9.30
N LYS A 123 -13.12 6.67 10.27
CA LYS A 123 -14.24 5.84 10.73
C LYS A 123 -15.55 6.29 10.11
N THR A 124 -15.82 7.58 10.14
CA THR A 124 -17.04 8.16 9.60
C THR A 124 -16.78 9.47 8.89
N ILE A 125 -17.56 9.73 7.88
CA ILE A 125 -17.65 11.02 7.19
C ILE A 125 -19.12 11.38 7.20
N THR A 126 -19.46 12.55 7.74
CA THR A 126 -20.84 13.08 7.83
C THR A 126 -20.87 14.52 7.33
N GLY A 127 -22.07 15.06 7.09
CA GLY A 127 -22.24 16.42 6.60
C GLY A 127 -22.54 16.45 5.11
N GLU A 128 -22.37 17.61 4.52
CA GLU A 128 -22.70 17.89 3.11
C GLU A 128 -21.60 18.72 2.46
N ASP A 129 -21.74 18.99 1.18
CA ASP A 129 -20.77 19.77 0.42
C ASP A 129 -20.54 21.15 1.05
N GLY A 130 -19.29 21.46 1.34
CA GLY A 130 -18.87 22.67 2.05
C GLY A 130 -18.72 22.54 3.56
N ASP A 131 -19.28 21.49 4.20
CA ASP A 131 -19.15 21.27 5.66
C ASP A 131 -19.19 19.77 6.01
N PHE A 132 -18.09 19.07 5.73
CA PHE A 132 -17.90 17.69 6.15
C PHE A 132 -17.24 17.63 7.53
N ARG A 133 -17.69 16.64 8.33
CA ARG A 133 -17.04 16.22 9.57
C ARG A 133 -16.49 14.82 9.41
N VAL A 134 -15.20 14.64 9.69
CA VAL A 134 -14.50 13.37 9.55
C VAL A 134 -13.98 12.94 10.91
N THR A 135 -14.48 11.80 11.41
CA THR A 135 -14.01 11.20 12.66
C THR A 135 -13.01 10.09 12.35
N THR A 136 -11.87 10.13 13.00
CA THR A 136 -10.78 9.18 12.82
C THR A 136 -10.40 8.51 14.12
N THR A 137 -9.66 7.41 14.06
CA THR A 137 -9.07 6.75 15.23
C THR A 137 -7.61 6.40 14.89
N ASN A 138 -6.66 6.81 15.72
CA ASN A 138 -5.28 6.44 15.55
C ASN A 138 -4.95 5.05 16.11
N ARG A 139 -3.72 4.55 15.89
CA ARG A 139 -3.26 3.22 16.38
C ARG A 139 -3.30 3.05 17.90
N HIS A 140 -3.39 4.13 18.68
CA HIS A 140 -3.48 4.12 20.14
C HIS A 140 -4.92 4.24 20.63
N GLY A 141 -5.91 4.23 19.72
CA GLY A 141 -7.33 4.35 20.05
C GLY A 141 -7.80 5.79 20.30
N ALA A 142 -6.93 6.80 20.16
CA ALA A 142 -7.37 8.19 20.30
C ALA A 142 -8.23 8.60 19.09
N ILE A 143 -9.34 9.27 19.40
CA ILE A 143 -10.29 9.77 18.41
C ILE A 143 -9.93 11.21 18.06
N HIS A 144 -9.97 11.53 16.78
CA HIS A 144 -9.77 12.87 16.25
C HIS A 144 -10.93 13.26 15.33
N ASP A 145 -11.34 14.52 15.39
CA ASP A 145 -12.35 15.09 14.51
C ASP A 145 -11.72 16.18 13.64
N TYR A 146 -12.03 16.15 12.36
CA TYR A 146 -11.63 17.13 11.36
C TYR A 146 -12.86 17.75 10.70
N ARG A 147 -12.74 18.99 10.26
CA ARG A 147 -13.74 19.63 9.40
C ARG A 147 -13.10 19.98 8.06
N ALA A 148 -13.81 19.71 6.97
CA ALA A 148 -13.32 19.99 5.63
C ALA A 148 -14.45 20.43 4.69
N ARG A 149 -14.11 21.29 3.74
CA ARG A 149 -15.08 21.72 2.71
C ARG A 149 -15.28 20.65 1.65
N LYS A 150 -14.22 19.93 1.31
CA LYS A 150 -14.22 18.87 0.30
C LYS A 150 -13.51 17.63 0.81
N ILE A 151 -13.98 16.47 0.35
CA ILE A 151 -13.36 15.18 0.64
C ILE A 151 -12.88 14.55 -0.65
N VAL A 152 -11.64 14.06 -0.64
CA VAL A 152 -11.08 13.24 -1.72
C VAL A 152 -10.88 11.83 -1.18
N VAL A 153 -11.51 10.83 -1.81
CA VAL A 153 -11.36 9.42 -1.42
C VAL A 153 -10.33 8.76 -2.35
N ALA A 154 -9.14 8.51 -1.81
CA ALA A 154 -7.99 7.92 -2.51
C ALA A 154 -7.48 6.64 -1.83
N THR A 155 -8.40 5.83 -1.29
CA THR A 155 -8.11 4.67 -0.42
C THR A 155 -7.46 3.49 -1.14
N GLY A 156 -7.45 3.47 -2.47
CA GLY A 156 -6.97 2.34 -3.26
C GLY A 156 -7.83 1.08 -3.07
N TYR A 157 -7.29 -0.07 -3.46
CA TYR A 157 -8.00 -1.35 -3.36
C TYR A 157 -7.09 -2.53 -2.95
N TYR A 158 -5.78 -2.31 -2.79
CA TYR A 158 -4.83 -3.40 -2.54
C TYR A 158 -5.06 -4.10 -1.19
N ASP A 159 -5.61 -3.40 -0.20
CA ASP A 159 -5.90 -3.96 1.12
C ASP A 159 -7.15 -4.84 1.18
N LEU A 160 -7.88 -4.98 0.07
CA LEU A 160 -9.09 -5.78 -0.04
C LEU A 160 -8.79 -7.07 -0.79
N ALA A 161 -8.25 -8.07 -0.09
CA ALA A 161 -8.03 -9.38 -0.67
C ALA A 161 -9.36 -10.03 -1.06
N ASN A 162 -9.38 -10.68 -2.23
CA ASN A 162 -10.52 -11.49 -2.63
C ASN A 162 -10.58 -12.76 -1.76
N GLN A 163 -11.61 -12.87 -0.95
CA GLN A 163 -11.85 -14.08 -0.18
C GLN A 163 -12.36 -15.19 -1.10
N LEU A 164 -11.81 -16.38 -0.96
CA LEU A 164 -12.23 -17.56 -1.75
C LEU A 164 -13.39 -18.29 -1.11
N ASN A 165 -13.61 -18.09 0.20
CA ASN A 165 -14.62 -18.74 1.01
C ASN A 165 -14.51 -20.29 0.94
N ILE A 166 -13.29 -20.80 1.02
CA ILE A 166 -12.97 -22.24 1.02
C ILE A 166 -12.57 -22.68 2.43
N PRO A 167 -12.80 -23.96 2.78
CA PRO A 167 -12.36 -24.51 4.07
C PRO A 167 -10.86 -24.35 4.27
N GLY A 168 -10.45 -23.77 5.41
CA GLY A 168 -9.06 -23.59 5.77
C GLY A 168 -8.42 -22.29 5.28
N GLU A 169 -9.17 -21.38 4.64
CA GLU A 169 -8.66 -20.08 4.20
C GLU A 169 -8.19 -19.19 5.37
N ASP A 170 -8.77 -19.41 6.56
CA ASP A 170 -8.44 -18.73 7.82
C ASP A 170 -7.24 -19.33 8.58
N LEU A 171 -6.66 -20.42 8.08
CA LEU A 171 -5.49 -21.03 8.72
C LEU A 171 -4.27 -20.10 8.66
N GLY A 172 -3.48 -20.05 9.73
CA GLY A 172 -2.29 -19.21 9.84
C GLY A 172 -1.18 -19.45 8.82
N LYS A 173 -1.29 -20.52 8.00
CA LYS A 173 -0.40 -20.83 6.87
C LYS A 173 -0.93 -20.33 5.53
N VAL A 174 -2.10 -19.68 5.49
CA VAL A 174 -2.71 -19.11 4.28
C VAL A 174 -2.49 -17.59 4.28
N PHE A 175 -1.95 -17.08 3.18
CA PHE A 175 -1.62 -15.67 3.02
C PHE A 175 -2.23 -15.12 1.75
N HIS A 176 -2.81 -13.93 1.82
CA HIS A 176 -3.35 -13.21 0.66
C HIS A 176 -2.34 -12.26 0.03
N TYR A 177 -1.23 -11.97 0.73
CA TYR A 177 -0.20 -11.02 0.29
C TYR A 177 1.17 -11.69 0.33
N TYR A 178 1.66 -12.04 -0.84
CA TYR A 178 3.01 -12.57 -1.01
C TYR A 178 4.05 -11.47 -0.77
N ARG A 179 5.13 -11.79 -0.05
CA ARG A 179 6.21 -10.85 0.28
C ARG A 179 7.53 -11.23 -0.37
N GLU A 180 8.00 -12.45 -0.16
CA GLU A 180 9.27 -12.96 -0.65
C GLU A 180 9.34 -14.48 -0.55
N ALA A 181 10.26 -15.10 -1.31
CA ALA A 181 10.36 -16.55 -1.41
C ALA A 181 11.19 -17.19 -0.26
N HIS A 182 12.12 -16.46 0.34
CA HIS A 182 13.11 -17.02 1.26
C HIS A 182 12.53 -17.88 2.40
N PRO A 183 11.43 -17.48 3.08
CA PRO A 183 10.84 -18.29 4.15
C PRO A 183 10.26 -19.64 3.71
N TYR A 184 10.10 -19.85 2.41
CA TYR A 184 9.49 -21.05 1.84
C TYR A 184 10.51 -22.02 1.21
N PHE A 185 11.81 -21.75 1.33
CA PHE A 185 12.85 -22.61 0.77
C PHE A 185 12.65 -24.08 1.22
N ASP A 186 12.76 -25.00 0.24
CA ASP A 186 12.57 -26.46 0.41
C ASP A 186 11.19 -26.87 1.01
N THR A 187 10.16 -26.07 0.81
CA THR A 187 8.78 -26.42 1.22
C THR A 187 7.85 -26.66 0.02
N ASP A 188 6.64 -27.12 0.33
CA ASP A 188 5.57 -27.27 -0.65
C ASP A 188 4.59 -26.10 -0.51
N VAL A 189 4.40 -25.34 -1.60
CA VAL A 189 3.52 -24.16 -1.61
C VAL A 189 2.48 -24.29 -2.71
N VAL A 190 1.22 -24.02 -2.35
CA VAL A 190 0.13 -23.87 -3.32
C VAL A 190 -0.15 -22.39 -3.53
N VAL A 191 -0.07 -21.94 -4.78
CA VAL A 191 -0.47 -20.58 -5.19
C VAL A 191 -1.82 -20.67 -5.89
N ILE A 192 -2.82 -19.95 -5.37
CA ILE A 192 -4.17 -19.92 -5.95
C ILE A 192 -4.37 -18.61 -6.71
N GLY A 193 -4.53 -18.70 -8.02
CA GLY A 193 -4.73 -17.56 -8.90
C GLY A 193 -4.23 -17.80 -10.31
N GLY A 194 -4.67 -17.00 -11.27
CA GLY A 194 -4.31 -17.13 -12.68
C GLY A 194 -3.93 -15.82 -13.37
N LYS A 195 -3.64 -14.77 -12.61
CA LYS A 195 -3.21 -13.46 -13.11
C LYS A 195 -1.76 -13.14 -12.71
N ASN A 196 -1.28 -11.92 -13.02
CA ASN A 196 0.12 -11.52 -12.82
C ASN A 196 0.66 -11.83 -11.42
N SER A 197 -0.05 -11.45 -10.37
CA SER A 197 0.43 -11.65 -8.98
C SER A 197 0.65 -13.13 -8.64
N ALA A 198 -0.23 -14.02 -9.11
CA ALA A 198 -0.08 -15.45 -8.90
C ALA A 198 1.07 -16.03 -9.72
N ALA A 199 1.17 -15.64 -11.00
CA ALA A 199 2.24 -16.09 -11.88
C ALA A 199 3.62 -15.66 -11.37
N GLU A 200 3.77 -14.39 -10.99
CA GLU A 200 5.03 -13.86 -10.46
C GLU A 200 5.40 -14.48 -9.11
N ALA A 201 4.44 -14.63 -8.20
CA ALA A 201 4.71 -15.30 -6.92
C ALA A 201 5.12 -16.77 -7.13
N ALA A 202 4.45 -17.49 -8.04
CA ALA A 202 4.79 -18.87 -8.34
C ALA A 202 6.19 -19.01 -8.94
N LEU A 203 6.56 -18.13 -9.87
CA LEU A 203 7.89 -18.10 -10.48
C LEU A 203 8.98 -17.70 -9.48
N ASP A 204 8.73 -16.69 -8.65
CA ASP A 204 9.68 -16.26 -7.64
C ASP A 204 9.95 -17.40 -6.62
N LEU A 205 8.89 -18.03 -6.12
CA LEU A 205 8.99 -19.20 -5.24
C LEU A 205 9.78 -20.34 -5.90
N TRP A 206 9.43 -20.73 -7.12
CA TRP A 206 10.09 -21.82 -7.84
C TRP A 206 11.58 -21.55 -8.09
N ARG A 207 11.93 -20.34 -8.49
CA ARG A 207 13.34 -19.92 -8.70
C ARG A 207 14.16 -19.96 -7.42
N HIS A 208 13.53 -19.93 -6.26
CA HIS A 208 14.16 -20.01 -4.94
C HIS A 208 14.04 -21.39 -4.29
N GLY A 209 13.78 -22.46 -5.07
CA GLY A 209 13.84 -23.85 -4.59
C GLY A 209 12.61 -24.31 -3.84
N VAL A 210 11.46 -23.67 -4.07
CA VAL A 210 10.17 -24.09 -3.53
C VAL A 210 9.48 -25.06 -4.48
N ARG A 211 8.83 -26.11 -3.97
CA ARG A 211 7.97 -26.98 -4.76
C ARG A 211 6.59 -26.33 -4.90
N VAL A 212 6.34 -25.72 -6.05
CA VAL A 212 5.16 -24.89 -6.28
C VAL A 212 4.07 -25.66 -7.04
N THR A 213 2.84 -25.59 -6.54
CA THR A 213 1.64 -25.98 -7.28
C THR A 213 0.78 -24.76 -7.55
N LEU A 214 0.63 -24.37 -8.81
CA LEU A 214 -0.24 -23.27 -9.21
C LEU A 214 -1.64 -23.78 -9.55
N VAL A 215 -2.65 -23.26 -8.87
CA VAL A 215 -4.06 -23.67 -9.04
C VAL A 215 -4.89 -22.47 -9.48
N HIS A 216 -5.64 -22.63 -10.57
CA HIS A 216 -6.63 -21.65 -10.99
C HIS A 216 -7.82 -22.34 -11.71
N ARG A 217 -8.94 -21.64 -11.79
CA ARG A 217 -10.19 -22.19 -12.31
C ARG A 217 -10.30 -22.28 -13.84
N GLY A 218 -9.39 -21.64 -14.55
CA GLY A 218 -9.36 -21.63 -16.02
C GLY A 218 -8.47 -22.75 -16.57
N ALA A 219 -8.73 -23.18 -17.80
CA ALA A 219 -7.89 -24.18 -18.50
C ALA A 219 -6.52 -23.64 -18.91
N GLN A 220 -6.38 -22.31 -19.00
CA GLN A 220 -5.16 -21.61 -19.39
C GLN A 220 -4.96 -20.40 -18.50
N MET A 221 -3.71 -19.92 -18.37
CA MET A 221 -3.41 -18.67 -17.68
C MET A 221 -4.18 -17.51 -18.31
N HIS A 222 -4.57 -16.56 -17.47
CA HIS A 222 -5.36 -15.41 -17.91
C HIS A 222 -4.61 -14.58 -18.97
N SER A 223 -5.32 -14.10 -20.00
CA SER A 223 -4.74 -13.32 -21.12
C SER A 223 -4.00 -12.04 -20.66
N HIS A 224 -4.32 -11.51 -19.48
CA HIS A 224 -3.66 -10.34 -18.90
C HIS A 224 -2.34 -10.66 -18.17
N VAL A 225 -1.90 -11.93 -18.12
CA VAL A 225 -0.54 -12.24 -17.67
C VAL A 225 0.42 -11.61 -18.66
N LYS A 226 1.37 -10.85 -18.14
CA LYS A 226 2.32 -10.08 -18.97
C LYS A 226 3.11 -11.00 -19.89
N TYR A 227 3.31 -10.56 -21.13
CA TYR A 227 3.96 -11.36 -22.19
C TYR A 227 5.38 -11.82 -21.81
N TRP A 228 6.07 -11.08 -20.93
CA TRP A 228 7.41 -11.47 -20.47
C TRP A 228 7.40 -12.43 -19.27
N VAL A 229 6.25 -12.64 -18.61
CA VAL A 229 6.08 -13.62 -17.52
C VAL A 229 5.57 -14.95 -18.07
N ARG A 230 4.74 -14.87 -19.12
CA ARG A 230 4.04 -16.02 -19.68
C ARG A 230 4.95 -17.16 -20.15
N PRO A 231 6.08 -16.91 -20.88
CA PRO A 231 6.95 -17.99 -21.34
C PRO A 231 7.60 -18.81 -20.23
N ASP A 232 7.76 -18.20 -19.04
CA ASP A 232 8.40 -18.85 -17.90
C ASP A 232 7.40 -19.66 -17.05
N ILE A 233 6.08 -19.41 -17.18
CA ILE A 233 5.04 -20.06 -16.38
C ILE A 233 4.27 -21.14 -17.15
N GLU A 234 4.28 -21.13 -18.47
CA GLU A 234 3.72 -22.13 -19.38
C GLU A 234 4.75 -23.21 -19.74
#